data_d77a877dd3ffe151d4e756f4e8c12bf5
#
_entry.id   d77a877dd3ffe151d4e756f4e8c12bf5
#
_cell.length_a   1.000
_cell.length_b   1.000
_cell.length_c   1.000
_cell.angle_alpha   90.00
_cell.angle_beta   90.00
_cell.angle_gamma   90.00
#
_symmetry.space_group_name_H-M   'P 1'
#
loop_
_entity.id
_entity.type
_entity.pdbx_description
1 polymer ?
#
loop_
_entity_poly.entity_id
_entity_poly.type
_entity_poly.pdbx_seq_one_letter_code
_entity_poly.pdbx_strand_id
1 'polypeptide(L)'
;GLEVTSIRDFWGLIGMNVPFAAILSVLCWRLQKVGFLTSSTYPIALIAVLAWFIFQTWGIIRTNIELLNGTKIYPKEDRYEFKQVAILELTYIVNFGSELAVVSMLPSFFEFTFDLPKAVAGILASCYAFVNLIARPAGGLISDRTGNRKNTMGFLTMGLGFGYLLMSLIKPGTFTGSAGILMAVFLTMLCSFFVQSGEGSTFALVPLVKKRVTGQIAGLVGAYGNVGAVTYLNIYSLLPLWMGGGKDPSPEIIAASNSAFFQV
;
A
#
# COMPACT_ATOMS: atom_id res chain seq x y z
N GLY A 1 -6.63 -6.75 19.57
CA GLY A 1 -6.56 -7.71 18.46
C GLY A 1 -7.91 -7.90 17.79
N LEU A 2 -7.94 -8.49 16.60
CA LEU A 2 -9.18 -8.87 15.92
C LEU A 2 -9.76 -10.14 16.60
N GLU A 3 -11.05 -10.15 16.88
CA GLU A 3 -11.77 -11.32 17.36
C GLU A 3 -12.12 -12.22 16.18
N VAL A 4 -11.60 -13.45 16.15
CA VAL A 4 -11.87 -14.45 15.11
C VAL A 4 -12.80 -15.54 15.60
N THR A 5 -13.40 -16.29 14.68
CA THR A 5 -14.50 -17.22 15.01
C THR A 5 -14.11 -18.70 14.86
N SER A 6 -12.87 -18.98 14.42
CA SER A 6 -12.33 -20.33 14.34
C SER A 6 -10.84 -20.37 14.68
N ILE A 7 -10.35 -21.53 15.13
CA ILE A 7 -8.92 -21.76 15.41
C ILE A 7 -8.09 -21.63 14.13
N ARG A 8 -8.61 -22.03 12.98
CA ARG A 8 -7.96 -21.84 11.68
C ARG A 8 -7.73 -20.35 11.39
N ASP A 9 -8.74 -19.52 11.61
CA ASP A 9 -8.69 -18.08 11.40
C ASP A 9 -7.74 -17.39 12.39
N PHE A 10 -7.66 -17.91 13.62
CA PHE A 10 -6.69 -17.44 14.62
C PHE A 10 -5.24 -17.61 14.11
N TRP A 11 -4.87 -18.76 13.57
CA TRP A 11 -3.55 -18.97 13.02
C TRP A 11 -3.31 -18.15 11.75
N GLY A 12 -4.35 -17.94 10.95
CA GLY A 12 -4.29 -17.01 9.81
C GLY A 12 -3.97 -15.58 10.25
N LEU A 13 -4.63 -15.08 11.29
CA LEU A 13 -4.40 -13.76 11.86
C LEU A 13 -2.98 -13.61 12.44
N ILE A 14 -2.48 -14.63 13.15
CA ILE A 14 -1.09 -14.66 13.65
C ILE A 14 -0.12 -14.65 12.47
N GLY A 15 -0.35 -15.46 11.44
CA GLY A 15 0.47 -15.50 10.24
C GLY A 15 0.58 -14.14 9.54
N MET A 16 -0.54 -13.42 9.44
CA MET A 16 -0.55 -12.08 8.87
C MET A 16 0.18 -11.04 9.74
N ASN A 17 0.34 -11.24 11.04
CA ASN A 17 1.11 -10.33 11.90
C ASN A 17 2.64 -10.40 11.63
N VAL A 18 3.15 -11.50 11.05
CA VAL A 18 4.58 -11.67 10.75
C VAL A 18 5.11 -10.71 9.68
N PRO A 19 4.46 -10.54 8.50
CA PRO A 19 4.90 -9.57 7.49
C PRO A 19 5.04 -8.15 8.03
N PHE A 20 4.20 -7.76 8.98
CA PHE A 20 4.27 -6.45 9.62
C PHE A 20 5.61 -6.24 10.36
N ALA A 21 5.99 -7.19 11.19
CA ALA A 21 7.27 -7.13 11.90
C ALA A 21 8.46 -7.22 10.94
N ALA A 22 8.36 -8.05 9.89
CA ALA A 22 9.40 -8.19 8.88
C ALA A 22 9.66 -6.87 8.16
N ILE A 23 8.60 -6.16 7.69
CA ILE A 23 8.77 -4.90 6.97
C ILE A 23 9.29 -3.78 7.86
N LEU A 24 8.90 -3.73 9.13
CA LEU A 24 9.46 -2.78 10.10
C LEU A 24 10.95 -3.05 10.34
N SER A 25 11.36 -4.32 10.37
CA SER A 25 12.78 -4.70 10.50
C SER A 25 13.59 -4.28 9.27
N VAL A 26 13.02 -4.45 8.06
CA VAL A 26 13.62 -3.96 6.81
C VAL A 26 13.74 -2.43 6.82
N LEU A 27 12.73 -1.71 7.32
CA LEU A 27 12.78 -0.27 7.48
C LEU A 27 13.93 0.14 8.44
N CYS A 28 14.07 -0.50 9.59
CA CYS A 28 15.18 -0.24 10.51
C CYS A 28 16.55 -0.45 9.84
N TRP A 29 16.69 -1.54 9.07
CA TRP A 29 17.90 -1.80 8.29
C TRP A 29 18.18 -0.69 7.27
N ARG A 30 17.18 -0.22 6.54
CA ARG A 30 17.33 0.90 5.58
C ARG A 30 17.73 2.19 6.29
N LEU A 31 17.09 2.53 7.39
CA LEU A 31 17.41 3.72 8.17
C LEU A 31 18.86 3.68 8.69
N GLN A 32 19.39 2.51 9.04
CA GLN A 32 20.80 2.35 9.36
C GLN A 32 21.71 2.58 8.14
N LYS A 33 21.33 2.03 6.97
CA LYS A 33 22.13 2.18 5.73
C LYS A 33 22.24 3.61 5.26
N VAL A 34 21.20 4.42 5.45
CA VAL A 34 21.20 5.85 5.10
C VAL A 34 21.76 6.75 6.22
N GLY A 35 22.22 6.16 7.32
CA GLY A 35 22.88 6.89 8.42
C GLY A 35 21.92 7.55 9.42
N PHE A 36 20.60 7.33 9.31
CA PHE A 36 19.62 7.84 10.26
C PHE A 36 19.69 7.10 11.61
N LEU A 37 19.91 5.78 11.57
CA LEU A 37 20.20 4.98 12.76
C LEU A 37 21.68 4.69 12.83
N THR A 38 22.27 4.96 14.00
CA THR A 38 23.68 4.61 14.32
C THR A 38 23.82 3.12 14.62
N SER A 39 25.06 2.61 14.67
CA SER A 39 25.33 1.23 15.06
C SER A 39 24.83 0.88 16.47
N SER A 40 24.69 1.87 17.35
CA SER A 40 24.17 1.70 18.72
C SER A 40 22.64 1.78 18.78
N THR A 41 21.99 2.62 17.96
CA THR A 41 20.53 2.80 17.97
C THR A 41 19.79 1.75 17.12
N TYR A 42 20.45 1.15 16.13
CA TYR A 42 19.87 0.11 15.30
C TYR A 42 19.37 -1.13 16.09
N PRO A 43 20.17 -1.76 16.99
CA PRO A 43 19.68 -2.87 17.78
C PRO A 43 18.52 -2.47 18.71
N ILE A 44 18.52 -1.24 19.23
CA ILE A 44 17.42 -0.73 20.06
C ILE A 44 16.13 -0.65 19.24
N ALA A 45 16.21 -0.18 17.98
CA ALA A 45 15.05 -0.14 17.07
C ALA A 45 14.51 -1.55 16.77
N LEU A 46 15.39 -2.54 16.54
CA LEU A 46 14.96 -3.94 16.35
C LEU A 46 14.32 -4.54 17.59
N ILE A 47 14.86 -4.23 18.79
CA ILE A 47 14.24 -4.65 20.06
C ILE A 47 12.86 -4.03 20.20
N ALA A 48 12.68 -2.75 19.83
CA ALA A 48 11.38 -2.09 19.85
C ALA A 48 10.38 -2.75 18.90
N VAL A 49 10.80 -3.15 17.68
CA VAL A 49 9.97 -3.90 16.73
C VAL A 49 9.57 -5.26 17.31
N LEU A 50 10.50 -5.98 17.94
CA LEU A 50 10.24 -7.26 18.57
C LEU A 50 9.25 -7.12 19.75
N ALA A 51 9.47 -6.13 20.61
CA ALA A 51 8.58 -5.83 21.74
C ALA A 51 7.16 -5.50 21.24
N TRP A 52 7.06 -4.69 20.18
CA TRP A 52 5.77 -4.39 19.54
C TRP A 52 5.10 -5.65 18.98
N PHE A 53 5.85 -6.52 18.29
CA PHE A 53 5.34 -7.79 17.75
C PHE A 53 4.80 -8.71 18.85
N ILE A 54 5.53 -8.83 19.97
CA ILE A 54 5.11 -9.59 21.15
C ILE A 54 3.83 -8.99 21.73
N PHE A 55 3.76 -7.66 21.89
CA PHE A 55 2.58 -6.97 22.40
C PHE A 55 1.35 -7.17 21.52
N GLN A 56 1.50 -7.06 20.19
CA GLN A 56 0.42 -7.33 19.25
C GLN A 56 -0.04 -8.78 19.30
N THR A 57 0.90 -9.73 19.29
CA THR A 57 0.59 -11.16 19.40
C THR A 57 -0.12 -11.49 20.71
N TRP A 58 0.35 -10.93 21.82
CA TRP A 58 -0.35 -11.06 23.11
C TRP A 58 -1.77 -10.49 23.07
N GLY A 59 -1.96 -9.33 22.45
CA GLY A 59 -3.28 -8.74 22.25
C GLY A 59 -4.22 -9.61 21.43
N ILE A 60 -3.70 -10.28 20.37
CA ILE A 60 -4.48 -11.24 19.58
C ILE A 60 -4.86 -12.47 20.42
N ILE A 61 -3.92 -13.04 21.18
CA ILE A 61 -4.15 -14.19 22.05
C ILE A 61 -5.17 -13.84 23.11
N ARG A 62 -5.01 -12.71 23.81
CA ARG A 62 -5.91 -12.25 24.86
C ARG A 62 -7.35 -12.06 24.35
N THR A 63 -7.51 -11.49 23.17
CA THR A 63 -8.84 -11.27 22.55
C THR A 63 -9.54 -12.60 22.23
N ASN A 64 -8.75 -13.65 21.90
CA ASN A 64 -9.29 -14.92 21.43
C ASN A 64 -9.09 -16.07 22.43
N ILE A 65 -8.78 -15.77 23.71
CA ILE A 65 -8.45 -16.79 24.70
C ILE A 65 -9.61 -17.74 24.99
N GLU A 66 -10.84 -17.24 24.99
CA GLU A 66 -12.05 -18.05 25.21
C GLU A 66 -12.28 -19.03 24.06
N LEU A 67 -11.98 -18.60 22.81
CA LEU A 67 -12.02 -19.48 21.65
C LEU A 67 -10.93 -20.58 21.74
N LEU A 68 -9.71 -20.20 22.14
CA LEU A 68 -8.59 -21.13 22.27
C LEU A 68 -8.83 -22.18 23.38
N ASN A 69 -9.45 -21.78 24.47
CA ASN A 69 -9.81 -22.66 25.59
C ASN A 69 -11.08 -23.49 25.31
N GLY A 70 -11.74 -23.29 24.16
CA GLY A 70 -12.98 -23.99 23.82
C GLY A 70 -14.23 -23.58 24.62
N THR A 71 -14.13 -22.52 25.42
CA THR A 71 -15.23 -22.01 26.25
C THR A 71 -16.22 -21.17 25.46
N LYS A 72 -15.79 -20.60 24.31
CA LYS A 72 -16.64 -19.79 23.44
C LYS A 72 -16.84 -20.47 22.09
N ILE A 73 -18.10 -20.79 21.82
CA ILE A 73 -18.51 -21.35 20.52
C ILE A 73 -19.40 -20.32 19.83
N TYR A 74 -18.99 -19.89 18.63
CA TYR A 74 -19.76 -18.90 17.86
C TYR A 74 -20.93 -19.59 17.13
N PRO A 75 -22.17 -19.06 17.22
CA PRO A 75 -23.29 -19.48 16.39
C PRO A 75 -22.96 -19.33 14.91
N LYS A 76 -23.59 -20.10 14.03
CA LYS A 76 -23.35 -20.03 12.58
C LYS A 76 -23.52 -18.63 12.01
N GLU A 77 -24.48 -17.88 12.53
CA GLU A 77 -24.80 -16.51 12.12
C GLU A 77 -23.69 -15.49 12.49
N ASP A 78 -22.89 -15.82 13.52
CA ASP A 78 -21.80 -14.95 14.00
C ASP A 78 -20.44 -15.29 13.41
N ARG A 79 -20.34 -16.38 12.66
CA ARG A 79 -19.09 -16.80 12.04
C ARG A 79 -18.80 -15.96 10.80
N TYR A 80 -17.51 -15.71 10.59
CA TYR A 80 -16.95 -15.16 9.36
C TYR A 80 -15.58 -15.77 9.13
N GLU A 81 -15.08 -15.70 7.90
CA GLU A 81 -13.76 -16.24 7.56
C GLU A 81 -12.72 -15.12 7.55
N PHE A 82 -11.62 -15.29 8.28
CA PHE A 82 -10.50 -14.34 8.29
C PHE A 82 -9.92 -14.13 6.88
N LYS A 83 -10.02 -15.12 5.99
CA LYS A 83 -9.63 -14.98 4.58
C LYS A 83 -10.24 -13.74 3.92
N GLN A 84 -11.47 -13.36 4.27
CA GLN A 84 -12.11 -12.15 3.72
C GLN A 84 -11.38 -10.88 4.19
N VAL A 85 -10.97 -10.85 5.46
CA VAL A 85 -10.17 -9.76 6.02
C VAL A 85 -8.79 -9.70 5.36
N ALA A 86 -8.10 -10.84 5.23
CA ALA A 86 -6.80 -10.94 4.59
C ALA A 86 -6.82 -10.45 3.13
N ILE A 87 -7.89 -10.73 2.38
CA ILE A 87 -8.05 -10.19 1.01
C ILE A 87 -8.15 -8.66 1.04
N LEU A 88 -8.90 -8.08 1.97
CA LEU A 88 -9.01 -6.62 2.11
C LEU A 88 -7.67 -5.99 2.50
N GLU A 89 -6.93 -6.62 3.42
CA GLU A 89 -5.58 -6.20 3.81
C GLU A 89 -4.63 -6.20 2.61
N LEU A 90 -4.56 -7.30 1.86
CA LEU A 90 -3.71 -7.42 0.68
C LEU A 90 -4.09 -6.42 -0.42
N THR A 91 -5.40 -6.22 -0.65
CA THR A 91 -5.86 -5.21 -1.62
C THR A 91 -5.47 -3.80 -1.18
N TYR A 92 -5.53 -3.52 0.12
CA TYR A 92 -5.18 -2.20 0.64
C TYR A 92 -3.66 -1.96 0.67
N ILE A 93 -2.84 -3.03 0.85
CA ILE A 93 -1.38 -2.97 0.62
C ILE A 93 -1.11 -2.46 -0.80
N VAL A 94 -1.77 -3.05 -1.81
CA VAL A 94 -1.56 -2.68 -3.20
C VAL A 94 -2.05 -1.26 -3.48
N ASN A 95 -3.28 -0.91 -3.10
CA ASN A 95 -3.85 0.39 -3.41
C ASN A 95 -3.16 1.51 -2.61
N PHE A 96 -3.33 1.55 -1.30
CA PHE A 96 -2.78 2.61 -0.45
C PHE A 96 -1.25 2.61 -0.41
N GLY A 97 -0.64 1.42 -0.40
CA GLY A 97 0.82 1.30 -0.39
C GLY A 97 1.45 1.88 -1.65
N SER A 98 0.92 1.53 -2.83
CA SER A 98 1.41 2.07 -4.09
C SER A 98 1.10 3.56 -4.25
N GLU A 99 -0.07 4.02 -3.75
CA GLU A 99 -0.43 5.44 -3.74
C GLU A 99 0.65 6.30 -3.10
N LEU A 100 1.02 5.97 -1.85
CA LEU A 100 2.00 6.77 -1.10
C LEU A 100 3.39 6.76 -1.75
N ALA A 101 3.79 5.63 -2.30
CA ALA A 101 5.06 5.53 -3.00
C ALA A 101 5.05 6.33 -4.30
N VAL A 102 3.99 6.21 -5.10
CA VAL A 102 3.85 6.96 -6.37
C VAL A 102 3.78 8.47 -6.11
N VAL A 103 2.99 8.93 -5.13
CA VAL A 103 2.96 10.37 -4.74
C VAL A 103 4.36 10.87 -4.42
N SER A 104 5.15 10.07 -3.70
CA SER A 104 6.51 10.46 -3.29
C SER A 104 7.49 10.53 -4.46
N MET A 105 7.31 9.68 -5.49
CA MET A 105 8.24 9.62 -6.63
C MET A 105 7.84 10.49 -7.81
N LEU A 106 6.56 10.85 -7.95
CA LEU A 106 6.06 11.60 -9.12
C LEU A 106 6.82 12.90 -9.43
N PRO A 107 7.20 13.74 -8.43
CA PRO A 107 8.02 14.92 -8.72
C PRO A 107 9.33 14.55 -9.41
N SER A 108 10.04 13.53 -8.93
CA SER A 108 11.26 13.01 -9.54
C SER A 108 10.99 12.43 -10.94
N PHE A 109 9.88 11.72 -11.12
CA PHE A 109 9.49 11.20 -12.44
C PHE A 109 9.33 12.32 -13.46
N PHE A 110 8.56 13.38 -13.16
CA PHE A 110 8.37 14.50 -14.09
C PHE A 110 9.66 15.29 -14.31
N GLU A 111 10.47 15.52 -13.26
CA GLU A 111 11.75 16.23 -13.37
C GLU A 111 12.71 15.53 -14.32
N PHE A 112 13.00 14.24 -14.08
CA PHE A 112 14.06 13.53 -14.82
C PHE A 112 13.57 12.90 -16.14
N THR A 113 12.27 12.61 -16.30
CA THR A 113 11.76 12.05 -17.56
C THR A 113 11.56 13.11 -18.65
N PHE A 114 11.16 14.33 -18.25
CA PHE A 114 10.83 15.41 -19.18
C PHE A 114 11.78 16.61 -19.07
N ASP A 115 12.84 16.50 -18.28
CA ASP A 115 13.82 17.59 -18.03
C ASP A 115 13.13 18.90 -17.57
N LEU A 116 12.22 18.78 -16.60
CA LEU A 116 11.42 19.90 -16.10
C LEU A 116 12.05 20.54 -14.86
N PRO A 117 11.88 21.86 -14.67
CA PRO A 117 12.21 22.50 -13.40
C PRO A 117 11.44 21.87 -12.23
N LYS A 118 12.09 21.70 -11.07
CA LYS A 118 11.51 21.06 -9.86
C LYS A 118 10.15 21.60 -9.48
N ALA A 119 9.96 22.93 -9.58
CA ALA A 119 8.68 23.57 -9.24
C ALA A 119 7.56 23.11 -10.19
N VAL A 120 7.83 23.02 -11.50
CA VAL A 120 6.86 22.59 -12.50
C VAL A 120 6.56 21.10 -12.32
N ALA A 121 7.59 20.27 -12.14
CA ALA A 121 7.45 18.85 -11.86
C ALA A 121 6.60 18.59 -10.62
N GLY A 122 6.79 19.35 -9.55
CA GLY A 122 5.98 19.28 -8.33
C GLY A 122 4.52 19.66 -8.55
N ILE A 123 4.24 20.70 -9.35
CA ILE A 123 2.87 21.09 -9.71
C ILE A 123 2.17 19.99 -10.50
N LEU A 124 2.83 19.41 -11.51
CA LEU A 124 2.27 18.30 -12.29
C LEU A 124 2.01 17.06 -11.44
N ALA A 125 2.94 16.73 -10.53
CA ALA A 125 2.79 15.64 -9.59
C ALA A 125 1.58 15.84 -8.64
N SER A 126 1.28 17.09 -8.26
CA SER A 126 0.15 17.40 -7.37
C SER A 126 -1.22 17.08 -7.99
N CYS A 127 -1.32 17.01 -9.33
CA CYS A 127 -2.54 16.57 -10.02
C CYS A 127 -2.99 15.18 -9.56
N TYR A 128 -2.06 14.30 -9.23
CA TYR A 128 -2.36 12.98 -8.68
C TYR A 128 -3.12 13.08 -7.35
N ALA A 129 -2.61 13.87 -6.41
CA ALA A 129 -3.23 14.05 -5.10
C ALA A 129 -4.59 14.77 -5.19
N PHE A 130 -4.76 15.68 -6.16
CA PHE A 130 -6.00 16.44 -6.34
C PHE A 130 -7.20 15.54 -6.67
N VAL A 131 -6.99 14.47 -7.44
CA VAL A 131 -8.04 13.49 -7.80
C VAL A 131 -8.62 12.79 -6.57
N ASN A 132 -7.87 12.70 -5.45
CA ASN A 132 -8.32 12.08 -4.20
C ASN A 132 -9.62 12.69 -3.64
N LEU A 133 -9.82 14.00 -3.80
CA LEU A 133 -11.01 14.70 -3.31
C LEU A 133 -12.32 14.06 -3.82
N ILE A 134 -12.29 13.51 -5.03
CA ILE A 134 -13.49 12.96 -5.71
C ILE A 134 -13.42 11.44 -5.81
N ALA A 135 -12.27 10.87 -6.12
CA ALA A 135 -12.14 9.46 -6.47
C ALA A 135 -12.40 8.52 -5.29
N ARG A 136 -11.95 8.84 -4.09
CA ARG A 136 -12.15 7.98 -2.91
C ARG A 136 -13.63 7.87 -2.52
N PRO A 137 -14.41 8.95 -2.39
CA PRO A 137 -15.87 8.85 -2.23
C PRO A 137 -16.56 8.18 -3.41
N ALA A 138 -16.12 8.46 -4.66
CA ALA A 138 -16.69 7.85 -5.86
C ALA A 138 -16.54 6.32 -5.87
N GLY A 139 -15.39 5.80 -5.42
CA GLY A 139 -15.16 4.35 -5.30
C GLY A 139 -16.17 3.65 -4.42
N GLY A 140 -16.48 4.22 -3.26
CA GLY A 140 -17.55 3.73 -2.39
C GLY A 140 -18.92 3.76 -3.07
N LEU A 141 -19.26 4.89 -3.70
CA LEU A 141 -20.55 5.09 -4.39
C LEU A 141 -20.71 4.15 -5.60
N ILE A 142 -19.65 3.97 -6.41
CA ILE A 142 -19.63 3.02 -7.53
C ILE A 142 -19.84 1.60 -7.00
N SER A 143 -19.14 1.24 -5.92
CA SER A 143 -19.27 -0.05 -5.28
C SER A 143 -20.70 -0.33 -4.80
N ASP A 144 -21.37 0.68 -4.24
CA ASP A 144 -22.75 0.56 -3.77
C ASP A 144 -23.76 0.45 -4.92
N ARG A 145 -23.56 1.21 -6.00
CA ARG A 145 -24.47 1.21 -7.17
C ARG A 145 -24.36 -0.01 -8.04
N THR A 146 -23.18 -0.60 -8.18
CA THR A 146 -22.98 -1.79 -9.03
C THR A 146 -23.62 -3.05 -8.46
N GLY A 147 -23.97 -3.06 -7.17
CA GLY A 147 -24.52 -4.21 -6.48
C GLY A 147 -23.56 -5.40 -6.33
N ASN A 148 -22.39 -5.37 -6.97
CA ASN A 148 -21.34 -6.39 -6.88
C ASN A 148 -20.01 -5.77 -6.42
N ARG A 149 -19.98 -5.42 -5.14
CA ARG A 149 -18.88 -4.71 -4.52
C ARG A 149 -17.53 -5.40 -4.65
N LYS A 150 -17.51 -6.75 -4.60
CA LYS A 150 -16.29 -7.54 -4.76
C LYS A 150 -15.69 -7.37 -6.17
N ASN A 151 -16.52 -7.48 -7.20
CA ASN A 151 -16.05 -7.34 -8.59
C ASN A 151 -15.64 -5.90 -8.87
N THR A 152 -16.32 -4.91 -8.29
CA THR A 152 -15.93 -3.50 -8.40
C THR A 152 -14.55 -3.25 -7.82
N MET A 153 -14.26 -3.73 -6.61
CA MET A 153 -12.94 -3.65 -5.99
C MET A 153 -11.87 -4.30 -6.89
N GLY A 154 -12.14 -5.52 -7.37
CA GLY A 154 -11.22 -6.23 -8.27
C GLY A 154 -10.97 -5.48 -9.57
N PHE A 155 -12.01 -4.93 -10.20
CA PHE A 155 -11.89 -4.14 -11.43
C PHE A 155 -11.06 -2.88 -11.21
N LEU A 156 -11.28 -2.14 -10.13
CA LEU A 156 -10.54 -0.93 -9.82
C LEU A 156 -9.06 -1.24 -9.56
N THR A 157 -8.76 -2.32 -8.82
CA THR A 157 -7.37 -2.74 -8.57
C THR A 157 -6.66 -3.23 -9.84
N MET A 158 -7.36 -3.97 -10.72
CA MET A 158 -6.81 -4.35 -12.04
C MET A 158 -6.59 -3.13 -12.94
N GLY A 159 -7.53 -2.17 -12.94
CA GLY A 159 -7.39 -0.92 -13.69
C GLY A 159 -6.18 -0.11 -13.24
N LEU A 160 -5.88 -0.09 -11.94
CA LEU A 160 -4.67 0.50 -11.40
C LEU A 160 -3.41 -0.19 -11.95
N GLY A 161 -3.34 -1.53 -11.88
CA GLY A 161 -2.20 -2.28 -12.42
C GLY A 161 -1.97 -2.03 -13.90
N PHE A 162 -3.04 -1.99 -14.70
CA PHE A 162 -2.96 -1.63 -16.11
C PHE A 162 -2.48 -0.18 -16.32
N GLY A 163 -2.98 0.76 -15.53
CA GLY A 163 -2.53 2.15 -15.57
C GLY A 163 -1.03 2.30 -15.26
N TYR A 164 -0.54 1.60 -14.25
CA TYR A 164 0.89 1.59 -13.92
C TYR A 164 1.73 0.96 -15.03
N LEU A 165 1.27 -0.13 -15.66
CA LEU A 165 1.97 -0.69 -16.83
C LEU A 165 2.07 0.33 -17.97
N LEU A 166 1.02 1.11 -18.25
CA LEU A 166 1.07 2.19 -19.23
C LEU A 166 2.08 3.29 -18.81
N MET A 167 2.08 3.69 -17.54
CA MET A 167 3.06 4.65 -17.02
C MET A 167 4.50 4.16 -17.17
N SER A 168 4.76 2.87 -17.03
CA SER A 168 6.10 2.28 -17.20
C SER A 168 6.67 2.38 -18.60
N LEU A 169 5.80 2.60 -19.61
CA LEU A 169 6.23 2.81 -20.99
C LEU A 169 6.72 4.24 -21.26
N ILE A 170 6.43 5.18 -20.35
CA ILE A 170 6.89 6.56 -20.47
C ILE A 170 8.34 6.62 -19.97
N LYS A 171 9.28 6.74 -20.92
CA LYS A 171 10.70 6.80 -20.67
C LYS A 171 11.27 8.12 -21.25
N PRO A 172 12.45 8.58 -20.79
CA PRO A 172 13.12 9.72 -21.40
C PRO A 172 13.25 9.53 -22.91
N GLY A 173 12.86 10.55 -23.68
CA GLY A 173 12.93 10.52 -25.14
C GLY A 173 11.84 9.73 -25.88
N THR A 174 11.00 8.92 -25.19
CA THR A 174 9.93 8.16 -25.85
C THR A 174 8.74 9.05 -26.20
N PHE A 175 8.38 9.96 -25.29
CA PHE A 175 7.32 10.94 -25.48
C PHE A 175 7.91 12.32 -25.20
N THR A 176 8.12 13.11 -26.25
CA THR A 176 8.76 14.44 -26.14
C THR A 176 7.74 15.56 -26.27
N GLY A 177 8.11 16.74 -25.74
CA GLY A 177 7.32 17.96 -25.85
C GLY A 177 6.04 17.95 -25.00
N SER A 178 5.21 18.97 -25.23
CA SER A 178 3.97 19.21 -24.44
C SER A 178 2.96 18.06 -24.52
N ALA A 179 2.86 17.38 -25.66
CA ALA A 179 1.96 16.24 -25.82
C ALA A 179 2.35 15.06 -24.94
N GLY A 180 3.66 14.78 -24.80
CA GLY A 180 4.16 13.73 -23.90
C GLY A 180 3.87 14.04 -22.43
N ILE A 181 4.07 15.29 -22.02
CA ILE A 181 3.75 15.75 -20.66
C ILE A 181 2.24 15.64 -20.38
N LEU A 182 1.39 16.08 -21.30
CA LEU A 182 -0.06 15.97 -21.13
C LEU A 182 -0.53 14.52 -21.03
N MET A 183 0.05 13.61 -21.83
CA MET A 183 -0.24 12.18 -21.76
C MET A 183 0.18 11.61 -20.41
N ALA A 184 1.37 11.96 -19.90
CA ALA A 184 1.85 11.50 -18.59
C ALA A 184 0.96 12.01 -17.46
N VAL A 185 0.55 13.27 -17.49
CA VAL A 185 -0.39 13.85 -16.50
C VAL A 185 -1.75 13.14 -16.56
N PHE A 186 -2.29 12.92 -17.75
CA PHE A 186 -3.56 12.21 -17.93
C PHE A 186 -3.49 10.79 -17.36
N LEU A 187 -2.45 10.01 -17.69
CA LEU A 187 -2.25 8.66 -17.15
C LEU A 187 -2.05 8.68 -15.63
N THR A 188 -1.31 9.65 -15.12
CA THR A 188 -1.11 9.86 -13.68
C THR A 188 -2.44 10.10 -12.97
N MET A 189 -3.31 10.96 -13.51
CA MET A 189 -4.65 11.21 -12.95
C MET A 189 -5.56 9.97 -13.06
N LEU A 190 -5.45 9.21 -14.15
CA LEU A 190 -6.18 7.96 -14.33
C LEU A 190 -5.76 6.90 -13.30
N CYS A 191 -4.45 6.72 -13.07
CA CYS A 191 -3.94 5.85 -12.01
C CYS A 191 -4.44 6.29 -10.62
N SER A 192 -4.41 7.61 -10.35
CA SER A 192 -4.94 8.17 -9.12
C SER A 192 -6.43 7.85 -8.95
N PHE A 193 -7.22 7.99 -9.99
CA PHE A 193 -8.64 7.64 -9.94
C PHE A 193 -8.86 6.17 -9.58
N PHE A 194 -8.13 5.25 -10.21
CA PHE A 194 -8.26 3.82 -9.92
C PHE A 194 -7.82 3.46 -8.51
N VAL A 195 -6.67 3.96 -8.06
CA VAL A 195 -6.14 3.64 -6.71
C VAL A 195 -7.06 4.17 -5.62
N GLN A 196 -7.45 5.43 -5.70
CA GLN A 196 -8.30 6.10 -4.72
C GLN A 196 -9.71 5.50 -4.67
N SER A 197 -10.30 5.22 -5.86
CA SER A 197 -11.58 4.52 -5.94
C SER A 197 -11.49 3.09 -5.43
N GLY A 198 -10.38 2.40 -5.66
CA GLY A 198 -10.09 1.07 -5.10
C GLY A 198 -10.07 1.07 -3.58
N GLU A 199 -9.49 2.10 -2.97
CA GLU A 199 -9.48 2.29 -1.52
C GLU A 199 -10.89 2.52 -0.96
N GLY A 200 -11.65 3.43 -1.57
CA GLY A 200 -13.03 3.68 -1.19
C GLY A 200 -13.91 2.43 -1.29
N SER A 201 -13.74 1.66 -2.37
CA SER A 201 -14.42 0.37 -2.58
C SER A 201 -14.02 -0.67 -1.54
N THR A 202 -12.74 -0.75 -1.16
CA THR A 202 -12.24 -1.66 -0.12
C THR A 202 -12.90 -1.38 1.22
N PHE A 203 -12.93 -0.11 1.64
CA PHE A 203 -13.59 0.27 2.90
C PHE A 203 -15.11 0.12 2.88
N ALA A 204 -15.77 0.20 1.72
CA ALA A 204 -17.19 -0.12 1.58
C ALA A 204 -17.50 -1.60 1.82
N LEU A 205 -16.51 -2.50 1.67
CA LEU A 205 -16.64 -3.94 1.95
C LEU A 205 -16.43 -4.29 3.42
N VAL A 206 -15.64 -3.51 4.17
CA VAL A 206 -15.29 -3.81 5.57
C VAL A 206 -16.52 -4.12 6.46
N PRO A 207 -17.60 -3.30 6.49
CA PRO A 207 -18.75 -3.57 7.33
C PRO A 207 -19.53 -4.82 6.93
N LEU A 208 -19.35 -5.29 5.70
CA LEU A 208 -20.07 -6.46 5.17
C LEU A 208 -19.44 -7.78 5.59
N VAL A 209 -18.18 -7.79 5.99
CA VAL A 209 -17.52 -8.99 6.51
C VAL A 209 -18.19 -9.40 7.83
N LYS A 210 -18.23 -8.50 8.81
CA LYS A 210 -18.95 -8.70 10.07
C LYS A 210 -19.15 -7.37 10.80
N LYS A 211 -20.41 -6.94 10.91
CA LYS A 211 -20.77 -5.64 11.54
C LYS A 211 -20.20 -5.47 12.95
N ARG A 212 -20.21 -6.52 13.77
CA ARG A 212 -19.77 -6.47 15.18
C ARG A 212 -18.30 -6.08 15.33
N VAL A 213 -17.45 -6.48 14.40
CA VAL A 213 -15.98 -6.25 14.43
C VAL A 213 -15.51 -5.28 13.34
N THR A 214 -16.42 -4.49 12.75
CA THR A 214 -16.10 -3.54 11.65
C THR A 214 -14.92 -2.63 11.99
N GLY A 215 -14.89 -2.03 13.20
CA GLY A 215 -13.81 -1.14 13.60
C GLY A 215 -12.46 -1.85 13.73
N GLN A 216 -12.45 -3.10 14.20
CA GLN A 216 -11.23 -3.90 14.30
C GLN A 216 -10.71 -4.26 12.90
N ILE A 217 -11.58 -4.67 11.98
CA ILE A 217 -11.23 -4.97 10.58
C ILE A 217 -10.72 -3.71 9.89
N ALA A 218 -11.43 -2.57 10.02
CA ALA A 218 -11.02 -1.30 9.42
C ALA A 218 -9.63 -0.86 9.89
N GLY A 219 -9.35 -0.96 11.20
CA GLY A 219 -8.06 -0.64 11.77
C GLY A 219 -6.94 -1.55 11.25
N LEU A 220 -7.22 -2.84 11.10
CA LEU A 220 -6.26 -3.81 10.60
C LEU A 220 -5.95 -3.58 9.10
N VAL A 221 -6.98 -3.42 8.27
CA VAL A 221 -6.83 -3.08 6.84
C VAL A 221 -6.04 -1.78 6.67
N GLY A 222 -6.36 -0.72 7.45
CA GLY A 222 -5.60 0.53 7.42
C GLY A 222 -4.13 0.38 7.82
N ALA A 223 -3.85 -0.45 8.84
CA ALA A 223 -2.48 -0.75 9.25
C ALA A 223 -1.69 -1.44 8.13
N TYR A 224 -2.30 -2.37 7.40
CA TYR A 224 -1.68 -3.05 6.27
C TYR A 224 -1.42 -2.13 5.07
N GLY A 225 -2.20 -1.10 4.86
CA GLY A 225 -1.88 -0.04 3.90
C GLY A 225 -0.51 0.60 4.17
N ASN A 226 -0.20 0.88 5.44
CA ASN A 226 1.11 1.41 5.82
C ASN A 226 2.24 0.38 5.63
N VAL A 227 1.98 -0.92 5.83
CA VAL A 227 2.94 -1.98 5.46
C VAL A 227 3.26 -1.92 3.97
N GLY A 228 2.23 -1.76 3.13
CA GLY A 228 2.37 -1.55 1.69
C GLY A 228 3.23 -0.33 1.37
N ALA A 229 2.92 0.82 1.99
CA ALA A 229 3.65 2.06 1.77
C ALA A 229 5.15 1.91 2.07
N VAL A 230 5.49 1.34 3.23
CA VAL A 230 6.90 1.09 3.60
C VAL A 230 7.56 0.11 2.62
N THR A 231 6.83 -0.93 2.19
CA THR A 231 7.34 -1.92 1.22
C THR A 231 7.68 -1.25 -0.11
N TYR A 232 6.74 -0.55 -0.73
CA TYR A 232 6.93 0.11 -2.03
C TYR A 232 7.98 1.22 -1.96
N LEU A 233 8.00 2.03 -0.89
CA LEU A 233 9.03 3.07 -0.72
C LEU A 233 10.44 2.49 -0.55
N ASN A 234 10.58 1.35 0.14
CA ASN A 234 11.87 0.64 0.21
C ASN A 234 12.30 0.13 -1.17
N ILE A 235 11.40 -0.50 -1.92
CA ILE A 235 11.68 -0.96 -3.29
C ILE A 235 12.09 0.24 -4.15
N TYR A 236 11.31 1.32 -4.17
CA TYR A 236 11.63 2.54 -4.91
C TYR A 236 13.03 3.06 -4.58
N SER A 237 13.37 3.13 -3.30
CA SER A 237 14.68 3.64 -2.86
C SER A 237 15.86 2.72 -3.22
N LEU A 238 15.61 1.44 -3.53
CA LEU A 238 16.63 0.46 -3.91
C LEU A 238 16.79 0.33 -5.43
N LEU A 239 15.77 0.70 -6.20
CA LEU A 239 15.81 0.57 -7.67
C LEU A 239 17.04 1.22 -8.32
N PRO A 240 17.42 2.48 -8.00
CA PRO A 240 18.61 3.08 -8.59
C PRO A 240 19.89 2.29 -8.30
N LEU A 241 20.00 1.72 -7.08
CA LEU A 241 21.14 0.88 -6.69
C LEU A 241 21.18 -0.42 -7.49
N TRP A 242 20.03 -1.08 -7.66
CA TRP A 242 19.92 -2.33 -8.44
C TRP A 242 20.18 -2.10 -9.93
N MET A 243 19.92 -0.90 -10.43
CA MET A 243 20.20 -0.50 -11.80
C MET A 243 21.65 0.01 -12.02
N GLY A 244 22.51 -0.16 -11.01
CA GLY A 244 23.94 0.17 -11.14
C GLY A 244 24.31 1.62 -10.79
N GLY A 245 23.38 2.40 -10.19
CA GLY A 245 23.57 3.83 -9.89
C GLY A 245 24.50 4.15 -8.71
N GLY A 246 24.94 3.16 -7.95
CA GLY A 246 25.80 3.41 -6.79
C GLY A 246 25.13 4.30 -5.74
N LYS A 247 25.95 5.14 -5.03
CA LYS A 247 25.46 6.08 -4.01
C LYS A 247 24.87 7.36 -4.60
N ASP A 248 25.41 7.80 -5.74
CA ASP A 248 24.99 9.02 -6.44
C ASP A 248 24.61 8.65 -7.89
N PRO A 249 23.35 8.18 -8.10
CA PRO A 249 22.89 7.74 -9.41
C PRO A 249 22.81 8.92 -10.40
N SER A 250 23.19 8.68 -11.67
CA SER A 250 23.02 9.67 -12.72
C SER A 250 21.55 10.00 -12.98
N PRO A 251 21.23 11.17 -13.53
CA PRO A 251 19.87 11.53 -13.92
C PRO A 251 19.16 10.48 -14.80
N GLU A 252 19.92 9.85 -15.71
CA GLU A 252 19.42 8.78 -16.58
C GLU A 252 18.98 7.53 -15.78
N ILE A 253 19.78 7.12 -14.80
CA ILE A 253 19.46 5.99 -13.92
C ILE A 253 18.24 6.32 -13.05
N ILE A 254 18.13 7.56 -12.55
CA ILE A 254 16.96 8.00 -11.78
C ILE A 254 15.71 7.95 -12.66
N ALA A 255 15.74 8.49 -13.87
CA ALA A 255 14.63 8.46 -14.80
C ALA A 255 14.23 7.02 -15.18
N ALA A 256 15.19 6.15 -15.45
CA ALA A 256 14.95 4.75 -15.75
C ALA A 256 14.34 4.01 -14.55
N SER A 257 14.83 4.27 -13.32
CA SER A 257 14.29 3.66 -12.09
C SER A 257 12.87 4.14 -11.80
N ASN A 258 12.56 5.42 -12.05
CA ASN A 258 11.21 5.96 -11.90
C ASN A 258 10.22 5.24 -12.84
N SER A 259 10.58 5.03 -14.11
CA SER A 259 9.74 4.27 -15.05
C SER A 259 9.64 2.79 -14.69
N ALA A 260 10.72 2.17 -14.24
CA ALA A 260 10.75 0.78 -13.82
C ALA A 260 9.91 0.53 -12.55
N PHE A 261 9.82 1.51 -11.65
CA PHE A 261 9.03 1.40 -10.43
C PHE A 261 7.56 1.10 -10.69
N PHE A 262 6.98 1.60 -11.78
CA PHE A 262 5.59 1.30 -12.16
C PHE A 262 5.37 -0.17 -12.57
N GLN A 263 6.41 -0.99 -12.69
CA GLN A 263 6.30 -2.42 -12.98
C GLN A 263 6.29 -3.30 -11.72
N VAL A 264 6.56 -2.69 -10.57
CA VAL A 264 6.57 -3.36 -9.25
C VAL A 264 5.18 -3.37 -8.63
#